data_d5947692f67561865b73644234c86501
#
_entry.id   d5947692f67561865b73644234c86501
#
_cell.length_a   1.000
_cell.length_b   1.000
_cell.length_c   1.000
_cell.angle_alpha   90.00
_cell.angle_beta   90.00
_cell.angle_gamma   90.00
#
_symmetry.space_group_name_H-M   'P 1'
#
loop_
_entity.id
_entity.type
_entity.pdbx_description
1 polymer ?
#
loop_
_entity_poly.entity_id
_entity_poly.type
_entity_poly.pdbx_seq_one_letter_code
_entity_poly.pdbx_strand_id
1 'polypeptide(L)'
;MIRTRGAAVAACALLAAACGSTVGPSTGAPTTGTSSADLAAASKVSLAVTFAASAHAPATHYTLRCEPAGGTATNPAAACARLLAGTSLFAPQPAHMLCPMIMASAGRATVTGTYFGKQVHNSIVDGGCDLSRWAKLKAVFS
;
A
#
# COMPACT_ATOMS: atom_id res chain seq x y z
N MET A 1 -0.73 -36.54 29.35
CA MET A 1 -1.77 -37.59 29.21
C MET A 1 -2.55 -37.32 27.93
N ILE A 2 -2.56 -38.39 27.09
CA ILE A 2 -3.52 -38.73 26.03
C ILE A 2 -3.38 -37.91 24.73
N ARG A 3 -2.70 -38.42 23.68
CA ARG A 3 -3.01 -39.38 22.57
C ARG A 3 -4.25 -38.99 21.78
N THR A 4 -4.10 -38.84 20.45
CA THR A 4 -4.30 -39.82 19.35
C THR A 4 -4.00 -39.13 18.03
N ARG A 5 -3.14 -39.56 17.13
CA ARG A 5 -3.19 -40.62 16.10
C ARG A 5 -4.40 -40.51 15.16
N GLY A 6 -4.10 -40.27 13.89
CA GLY A 6 -5.00 -40.47 12.77
C GLY A 6 -4.23 -40.33 11.44
N ALA A 7 -3.68 -41.43 10.97
CA ALA A 7 -3.14 -41.60 9.63
C ALA A 7 -4.27 -42.00 8.69
N ALA A 8 -4.33 -41.43 7.48
CA ALA A 8 -5.03 -42.02 6.38
C ALA A 8 -4.23 -41.73 5.08
N VAL A 9 -3.67 -42.81 4.59
CA VAL A 9 -3.04 -42.97 3.29
C VAL A 9 -4.17 -43.28 2.28
N ALA A 10 -4.18 -42.64 1.18
CA ALA A 10 -4.89 -43.09 0.00
C ALA A 10 -4.07 -42.78 -1.23
N ALA A 11 -3.49 -43.79 -1.80
CA ALA A 11 -2.91 -43.87 -3.12
C ALA A 11 -4.00 -44.21 -4.15
N CYS A 12 -3.96 -43.59 -5.36
CA CYS A 12 -4.50 -44.11 -6.63
C CYS A 12 -3.97 -43.16 -7.71
N ALA A 13 -3.14 -43.65 -8.52
CA ALA A 13 -3.18 -44.50 -9.72
C ALA A 13 -2.97 -43.67 -10.97
N LEU A 14 -1.93 -44.08 -11.68
CA LEU A 14 -1.48 -43.74 -13.03
C LEU A 14 -2.57 -43.92 -14.09
N LEU A 15 -2.64 -42.96 -15.01
CA LEU A 15 -3.07 -43.21 -16.38
C LEU A 15 -2.22 -42.37 -17.33
N ALA A 16 -1.35 -43.04 -18.04
CA ALA A 16 -0.65 -42.51 -19.18
C ALA A 16 -1.53 -42.67 -20.41
N ALA A 17 -1.67 -41.64 -21.23
CA ALA A 17 -2.09 -41.80 -22.62
C ALA A 17 -1.60 -40.62 -23.48
N ALA A 18 -0.72 -41.00 -24.39
CA ALA A 18 -0.68 -40.70 -25.81
C ALA A 18 -0.25 -39.30 -26.30
N CYS A 19 0.91 -39.34 -26.92
CA CYS A 19 1.45 -38.53 -27.98
C CYS A 19 0.42 -37.91 -28.95
N GLY A 20 0.58 -36.61 -29.13
CA GLY A 20 0.03 -35.86 -30.23
C GLY A 20 0.92 -34.66 -30.52
N SER A 21 2.01 -34.86 -31.26
CA SER A 21 2.85 -33.77 -31.77
C SER A 21 2.12 -33.12 -32.95
N THR A 22 1.46 -32.02 -32.70
CA THR A 22 1.13 -31.07 -33.75
C THR A 22 1.94 -29.78 -33.49
N VAL A 23 2.97 -29.63 -34.32
CA VAL A 23 3.71 -28.37 -34.44
C VAL A 23 2.75 -27.37 -35.10
N GLY A 24 2.07 -26.59 -34.29
CA GLY A 24 1.37 -25.38 -34.72
C GLY A 24 2.30 -24.19 -34.58
N PRO A 25 2.25 -23.21 -35.49
CA PRO A 25 3.05 -21.99 -35.33
C PRO A 25 2.64 -21.30 -34.04
N SER A 26 3.60 -21.15 -33.12
CA SER A 26 3.46 -20.35 -31.92
C SER A 26 3.25 -18.90 -32.30
N THR A 27 2.01 -18.53 -32.48
CA THR A 27 1.64 -17.10 -32.38
C THR A 27 1.83 -16.74 -30.93
N GLY A 28 2.98 -16.16 -30.61
CA GLY A 28 3.26 -15.61 -29.28
C GLY A 28 2.17 -14.61 -28.95
N ALA A 29 1.26 -15.00 -28.07
CA ALA A 29 0.36 -14.05 -27.46
C ALA A 29 1.25 -13.00 -26.76
N PRO A 30 1.09 -11.70 -27.03
CA PRO A 30 1.81 -10.68 -26.28
C PRO A 30 1.37 -10.84 -24.83
N THR A 31 2.29 -11.27 -23.97
CA THR A 31 2.12 -11.15 -22.53
C THR A 31 2.13 -9.66 -22.27
N THR A 32 0.96 -9.06 -22.24
CA THR A 32 0.78 -7.65 -21.90
C THR A 32 1.17 -7.54 -20.43
N GLY A 33 2.46 -7.32 -20.21
CA GLY A 33 2.96 -6.98 -18.88
C GLY A 33 2.30 -5.68 -18.48
N THR A 34 1.31 -5.74 -17.59
CA THR A 34 0.66 -4.55 -17.06
C THR A 34 1.73 -3.70 -16.40
N SER A 35 2.01 -2.55 -16.98
CA SER A 35 2.99 -1.60 -16.47
C SER A 35 2.57 -1.12 -15.08
N SER A 36 3.56 -0.82 -14.24
CA SER A 36 3.28 -0.20 -12.93
C SER A 36 2.50 1.11 -13.07
N ALA A 37 2.66 1.81 -14.19
CA ALA A 37 1.90 3.01 -14.51
C ALA A 37 0.42 2.71 -14.79
N ASP A 38 0.12 1.62 -15.53
CA ASP A 38 -1.25 1.20 -15.81
C ASP A 38 -1.99 0.78 -14.54
N LEU A 39 -1.29 0.07 -13.64
CA LEU A 39 -1.85 -0.29 -12.33
C LEU A 39 -2.12 0.94 -11.45
N ALA A 40 -1.27 1.96 -11.53
CA ALA A 40 -1.48 3.21 -10.80
C ALA A 40 -2.69 3.98 -11.34
N ALA A 41 -2.89 4.00 -12.66
CA ALA A 41 -4.03 4.65 -13.29
C ALA A 41 -5.36 3.94 -12.99
N ALA A 42 -5.35 2.61 -12.84
CA ALA A 42 -6.54 1.82 -12.51
C ALA A 42 -6.88 1.85 -11.00
N SER A 43 -5.97 2.30 -10.16
CA SER A 43 -6.14 2.29 -8.70
C SER A 43 -6.91 3.52 -8.22
N LYS A 44 -7.92 3.33 -7.36
CA LYS A 44 -8.67 4.44 -6.72
C LYS A 44 -7.77 5.31 -5.83
N VAL A 45 -6.71 4.73 -5.31
CA VAL A 45 -5.72 5.41 -4.47
C VAL A 45 -4.33 5.07 -4.99
N SER A 46 -3.56 6.09 -5.32
CA SER A 46 -2.16 5.97 -5.73
C SER A 46 -1.37 7.10 -5.10
N LEU A 47 -0.59 6.79 -4.08
CA LEU A 47 0.14 7.77 -3.28
C LEU A 47 1.64 7.49 -3.29
N ALA A 48 2.42 8.55 -3.36
CA ALA A 48 3.84 8.57 -3.06
C ALA A 48 4.07 9.38 -1.79
N VAL A 49 4.80 8.82 -0.85
CA VAL A 49 5.08 9.43 0.46
C VAL A 49 6.58 9.49 0.68
N THR A 50 7.07 10.68 0.94
CA THR A 50 8.42 10.90 1.46
C THR A 50 8.31 11.19 2.94
N PHE A 51 8.99 10.41 3.77
CA PHE A 51 8.87 10.45 5.21
C PHE A 51 10.25 10.63 5.86
N ALA A 52 10.42 11.63 6.70
CA ALA A 52 11.58 11.83 7.55
C ALA A 52 11.12 11.88 9.02
N ALA A 53 11.60 10.95 9.85
CA ALA A 53 11.15 10.81 11.23
C ALA A 53 11.58 11.97 12.14
N SER A 54 12.61 12.72 11.76
CA SER A 54 13.08 13.94 12.44
C SER A 54 13.74 14.88 11.43
N ALA A 55 14.12 16.08 11.84
CA ALA A 55 14.77 17.07 10.97
C ALA A 55 16.09 16.57 10.34
N HIS A 56 16.79 15.65 11.01
CA HIS A 56 18.08 15.12 10.58
C HIS A 56 18.02 13.65 10.12
N ALA A 57 16.84 13.02 10.21
CA ALA A 57 16.70 11.64 9.74
C ALA A 57 16.72 11.57 8.21
N PRO A 58 17.30 10.50 7.64
CA PRO A 58 17.21 10.27 6.21
C PRO A 58 15.75 10.10 5.79
N ALA A 59 15.42 10.62 4.62
CA ALA A 59 14.08 10.46 4.07
C ALA A 59 13.88 9.04 3.54
N THR A 60 12.76 8.44 3.88
CA THR A 60 12.30 7.16 3.34
C THR A 60 11.16 7.41 2.35
N HIS A 61 11.18 6.69 1.24
CA HIS A 61 10.18 6.83 0.20
C HIS A 61 9.29 5.59 0.16
N TYR A 62 7.99 5.82 0.20
CA TYR A 62 6.97 4.78 0.10
C TYR A 62 6.03 5.08 -1.06
N THR A 63 5.56 4.02 -1.69
CA THR A 63 4.42 4.07 -2.61
C THR A 63 3.31 3.19 -2.06
N LEU A 64 2.07 3.63 -2.22
CA LEU A 64 0.89 2.87 -1.81
C LEU A 64 -0.18 2.98 -2.89
N ARG A 65 -0.67 1.84 -3.32
CA ARG A 65 -1.85 1.73 -4.19
C ARG A 65 -2.89 0.90 -3.47
N CYS A 66 -4.16 1.27 -3.66
CA CYS A 66 -5.27 0.50 -3.10
C CYS A 66 -6.25 0.19 -4.24
N GLU A 67 -6.70 -1.07 -4.24
CA GLU A 67 -7.61 -1.62 -5.25
C GLU A 67 -7.01 -1.67 -6.67
N PRO A 68 -6.05 -2.60 -6.91
CA PRO A 68 -5.51 -3.60 -5.97
C PRO A 68 -4.47 -3.01 -5.00
N ALA A 69 -4.36 -3.60 -3.79
CA ALA A 69 -3.36 -3.20 -2.81
C ALA A 69 -1.95 -3.53 -3.29
N GLY A 70 -1.02 -2.56 -3.20
CA GLY A 70 0.35 -2.72 -3.66
C GLY A 70 1.21 -1.49 -3.37
N GLY A 71 2.48 -1.57 -3.74
CA GLY A 71 3.46 -0.52 -3.51
C GLY A 71 4.61 -1.00 -2.62
N THR A 72 5.39 -0.06 -2.08
CA THR A 72 6.58 -0.33 -1.25
C THR A 72 6.31 -0.19 0.25
N ALA A 73 5.07 0.06 0.67
CA ALA A 73 4.69 0.02 2.09
C ALA A 73 4.93 -1.39 2.65
N THR A 74 5.30 -1.51 3.92
CA THR A 74 5.63 -2.78 4.58
C THR A 74 4.49 -3.81 4.47
N ASN A 75 3.25 -3.35 4.62
CA ASN A 75 2.05 -4.17 4.43
C ASN A 75 0.99 -3.35 3.67
N PRO A 76 1.00 -3.38 2.32
CA PRO A 76 0.10 -2.56 1.52
C PRO A 76 -1.39 -2.79 1.79
N ALA A 77 -1.80 -4.03 2.06
CA ALA A 77 -3.19 -4.35 2.36
C ALA A 77 -3.66 -3.73 3.68
N ALA A 78 -2.85 -3.86 4.74
CA ALA A 78 -3.15 -3.24 6.03
C ALA A 78 -3.08 -1.70 5.95
N ALA A 79 -2.10 -1.16 5.21
CA ALA A 79 -1.99 0.27 4.95
C ALA A 79 -3.23 0.83 4.25
N CYS A 80 -3.72 0.14 3.23
CA CYS A 80 -4.96 0.50 2.54
C CYS A 80 -6.17 0.44 3.47
N ALA A 81 -6.33 -0.62 4.25
CA ALA A 81 -7.44 -0.73 5.20
C ALA A 81 -7.45 0.44 6.20
N ARG A 82 -6.29 0.79 6.77
CA ARG A 82 -6.17 1.92 7.70
C ARG A 82 -6.44 3.27 7.02
N LEU A 83 -5.90 3.46 5.80
CA LEU A 83 -6.09 4.68 5.04
C LEU A 83 -7.56 4.90 4.67
N LEU A 84 -8.25 3.84 4.25
CA LEU A 84 -9.66 3.89 3.85
C LEU A 84 -10.61 4.04 5.05
N ALA A 85 -10.24 3.54 6.23
CA ALA A 85 -10.98 3.76 7.46
C ALA A 85 -10.86 5.19 8.00
N GLY A 86 -9.79 5.92 7.64
CA GLY A 86 -9.46 7.25 8.14
C GLY A 86 -9.75 8.37 7.15
N THR A 87 -10.99 8.81 7.03
CA THR A 87 -11.46 9.78 6.01
C THR A 87 -10.83 11.19 6.10
N SER A 88 -10.19 11.56 7.19
CA SER A 88 -9.75 12.94 7.44
C SER A 88 -8.26 13.22 7.21
N LEU A 89 -7.47 12.24 6.77
CA LEU A 89 -6.02 12.42 6.63
C LEU A 89 -5.66 13.53 5.63
N PHE A 90 -6.40 13.65 4.55
CA PHE A 90 -6.19 14.62 3.48
C PHE A 90 -7.23 15.75 3.43
N ALA A 91 -8.14 15.79 4.42
CA ALA A 91 -9.11 16.88 4.48
C ALA A 91 -8.42 18.22 4.77
N PRO A 92 -8.87 19.33 4.19
CA PRO A 92 -8.38 20.65 4.57
C PRO A 92 -8.58 20.89 6.07
N GLN A 93 -7.60 21.55 6.69
CA GLN A 93 -7.76 21.99 8.08
C GLN A 93 -8.63 23.26 8.12
N PRO A 94 -9.47 23.43 9.15
CA PRO A 94 -10.22 24.66 9.34
C PRO A 94 -9.30 25.88 9.45
N ALA A 95 -9.65 26.97 8.77
CA ALA A 95 -8.81 28.18 8.68
C ALA A 95 -8.54 28.85 10.04
N HIS A 96 -9.37 28.62 11.04
CA HIS A 96 -9.27 29.25 12.37
C HIS A 96 -9.04 28.23 13.48
N MET A 97 -8.41 27.09 13.19
CA MET A 97 -8.10 26.09 14.21
C MET A 97 -6.98 26.60 15.11
N LEU A 98 -7.21 26.54 16.41
CA LEU A 98 -6.15 26.76 17.40
C LEU A 98 -5.24 25.53 17.44
N CYS A 99 -3.99 25.72 17.09
CA CYS A 99 -3.00 24.65 17.06
C CYS A 99 -2.14 24.68 18.33
N PRO A 100 -1.87 23.52 18.95
CA PRO A 100 -0.92 23.47 20.06
C PRO A 100 0.48 23.85 19.58
N MET A 101 1.20 24.64 20.37
CA MET A 101 2.60 25.02 20.10
C MET A 101 3.57 23.90 20.50
N ILE A 102 3.33 22.70 19.99
CA ILE A 102 4.10 21.49 20.31
C ILE A 102 4.76 20.98 19.04
N MET A 103 6.09 20.78 19.09
CA MET A 103 6.87 20.10 18.11
C MET A 103 7.42 18.82 18.75
N ALA A 104 6.96 17.65 18.35
CA ALA A 104 7.36 16.40 18.99
C ALA A 104 8.74 15.92 18.49
N SER A 105 8.95 15.76 17.19
CA SER A 105 10.21 15.25 16.65
C SER A 105 10.77 16.06 15.48
N ALA A 106 10.12 17.16 15.11
CA ALA A 106 10.39 17.90 13.86
C ALA A 106 10.40 17.00 12.61
N GLY A 107 9.71 15.87 12.67
CA GLY A 107 9.51 14.97 11.54
C GLY A 107 8.62 15.61 10.49
N ARG A 108 8.79 15.17 9.24
CA ARG A 108 8.03 15.70 8.11
C ARG A 108 7.68 14.59 7.14
N ALA A 109 6.48 14.66 6.60
CA ALA A 109 6.06 13.82 5.49
C ALA A 109 5.47 14.66 4.37
N THR A 110 5.80 14.32 3.14
CA THR A 110 5.14 14.86 1.95
C THR A 110 4.39 13.74 1.27
N VAL A 111 3.10 13.93 1.04
CA VAL A 111 2.22 12.96 0.39
C VAL A 111 1.75 13.57 -0.91
N THR A 112 2.00 12.87 -2.02
CA THR A 112 1.55 13.27 -3.36
C THR A 112 0.84 12.10 -4.04
N GLY A 113 -0.03 12.41 -5.00
CA GLY A 113 -0.70 11.40 -5.80
C GLY A 113 -2.19 11.60 -5.94
N THR A 114 -2.93 10.52 -6.07
CA THR A 114 -4.37 10.54 -6.27
C THR A 114 -5.08 9.75 -5.17
N TYR A 115 -6.14 10.34 -4.62
CA TYR A 115 -7.00 9.75 -3.62
C TYR A 115 -8.46 9.90 -4.06
N PHE A 116 -9.10 8.80 -4.46
CA PHE A 116 -10.44 8.77 -5.05
C PHE A 116 -10.64 9.81 -6.17
N GLY A 117 -9.71 9.84 -7.14
CA GLY A 117 -9.76 10.73 -8.28
C GLY A 117 -9.35 12.19 -7.99
N LYS A 118 -9.11 12.54 -6.72
CA LYS A 118 -8.66 13.88 -6.33
C LYS A 118 -7.14 13.88 -6.19
N GLN A 119 -6.50 14.90 -6.74
CA GLN A 119 -5.07 15.14 -6.54
C GLN A 119 -4.80 15.50 -5.09
N VAL A 120 -3.80 14.85 -4.51
CA VAL A 120 -3.32 15.09 -3.15
C VAL A 120 -1.90 15.64 -3.23
N HIS A 121 -1.68 16.75 -2.55
CA HIS A 121 -0.36 17.31 -2.28
C HIS A 121 -0.38 17.92 -0.88
N ASN A 122 0.06 17.11 0.09
CA ASN A 122 0.04 17.52 1.50
C ASN A 122 1.43 17.41 2.11
N SER A 123 1.81 18.43 2.89
CA SER A 123 2.94 18.39 3.79
C SER A 123 2.41 18.29 5.22
N ILE A 124 2.84 17.27 5.95
CA ILE A 124 2.40 16.96 7.31
C ILE A 124 3.64 17.00 8.21
N VAL A 125 3.57 17.72 9.31
CA VAL A 125 4.66 17.82 10.27
C VAL A 125 4.30 17.15 11.60
N ASP A 126 5.33 16.69 12.35
CA ASP A 126 5.14 16.14 13.69
C ASP A 126 5.04 17.28 14.72
N GLY A 127 3.97 18.04 14.63
CA GLY A 127 3.75 19.19 15.49
C GLY A 127 2.48 19.96 15.15
N GLY A 128 2.14 20.88 16.04
CA GLY A 128 1.03 21.80 15.85
C GLY A 128 -0.29 21.10 15.54
N CYS A 129 -1.01 21.62 14.58
CA CYS A 129 -2.29 21.06 14.10
C CYS A 129 -2.15 19.71 13.39
N ASP A 130 -0.95 19.33 12.96
CA ASP A 130 -0.72 18.10 12.21
C ASP A 130 -0.42 16.88 13.09
N LEU A 131 -0.30 17.03 14.42
CA LEU A 131 0.02 15.91 15.33
C LEU A 131 -0.84 14.67 15.11
N SER A 132 -2.16 14.85 15.01
CA SER A 132 -3.09 13.73 14.80
C SER A 132 -2.97 13.11 13.40
N ARG A 133 -2.71 13.93 12.39
CA ARG A 133 -2.47 13.49 11.00
C ARG A 133 -1.15 12.74 10.90
N TRP A 134 -0.11 13.25 11.55
CA TRP A 134 1.19 12.61 11.66
C TRP A 134 1.09 11.21 12.27
N ALA A 135 0.41 11.09 13.41
CA ALA A 135 0.20 9.81 14.08
C ALA A 135 -0.54 8.80 13.18
N LYS A 136 -1.59 9.25 12.48
CA LYS A 136 -2.32 8.42 11.52
C LYS A 136 -1.45 8.02 10.34
N LEU A 137 -0.68 8.94 9.78
CA LEU A 137 0.21 8.65 8.64
C LEU A 137 1.28 7.63 9.03
N LYS A 138 1.89 7.77 10.18
CA LYS A 138 2.83 6.76 10.72
C LYS A 138 2.18 5.39 10.81
N ALA A 139 0.98 5.30 11.37
CA ALA A 139 0.26 4.04 11.50
C ALA A 139 -0.08 3.38 10.15
N VAL A 140 -0.21 4.15 9.07
CA VAL A 140 -0.44 3.61 7.72
C VAL A 140 0.82 2.97 7.16
N PHE A 141 2.01 3.55 7.40
CA PHE A 141 3.26 3.16 6.74
C PHE A 141 4.25 2.39 7.64
N SER A 142 3.91 2.17 8.92
CA SER A 142 4.71 1.36 9.87
C SER A 142 4.42 -0.14 9.82
#